data_c9b4cf14b7c89abc7f7f8daa994589b3
#
_entry.id   c9b4cf14b7c89abc7f7f8daa994589b3
#
_cell.length_a   1.000
_cell.length_b   1.000
_cell.length_c   1.000
_cell.angle_alpha   90.00
_cell.angle_beta   90.00
_cell.angle_gamma   90.00
#
_symmetry.space_group_name_H-M   'P 1'
#
loop_
_entity.id
_entity.type
_entity.pdbx_description
1 polymer ?
#
loop_
_entity_poly.entity_id
_entity_poly.type
_entity_poly.pdbx_seq_one_letter_code
_entity_poly.pdbx_strand_id
1 'polypeptide(L)'
;MIKFQANYALEENKIDCLLNKEIKGLHNFEENKIIICTENAKRKTNYRNEKQRPNKDNFKTELAIRKALRHESTHAIQKCNNNKTVGDIKNLEDKLHPSKRRALKFSTSRFSGTYAKEVEAYILEDKAKKVKKMLKKYCL
;
A
#
# COMPACT_ATOMS: atom_id res chain seq x y z
N MET A 1 -24.54 -1.04 16.01
CA MET A 1 -23.44 -1.23 15.08
C MET A 1 -22.16 -0.85 15.81
N ILE A 2 -21.37 -1.84 16.24
CA ILE A 2 -20.14 -1.60 16.99
C ILE A 2 -19.10 -1.09 15.98
N LYS A 3 -18.76 0.20 16.04
CA LYS A 3 -17.60 0.73 15.31
C LYS A 3 -16.36 0.18 16.00
N PHE A 4 -15.71 -0.79 15.39
CA PHE A 4 -14.38 -1.17 15.80
C PHE A 4 -13.44 0.01 15.54
N GLN A 5 -13.04 0.72 16.59
CA GLN A 5 -11.88 1.57 16.54
C GLN A 5 -10.68 0.64 16.37
N ALA A 6 -10.27 0.46 15.13
CA ALA A 6 -9.04 -0.27 14.85
C ALA A 6 -7.86 0.66 15.18
N ASN A 7 -7.28 0.49 16.35
CA ASN A 7 -6.00 1.10 16.69
C ASN A 7 -4.93 0.47 15.80
N TYR A 8 -4.55 1.15 14.73
CA TYR A 8 -3.46 0.75 13.87
C TYR A 8 -2.14 1.33 14.37
N ALA A 9 -1.13 0.49 14.50
CA ALA A 9 0.24 0.91 14.70
C ALA A 9 0.96 1.03 13.33
N LEU A 10 1.76 2.07 13.18
CA LEU A 10 2.66 2.26 12.04
C LEU A 10 4.08 1.90 12.49
N GLU A 11 4.70 0.98 11.79
CA GLU A 11 6.07 0.52 12.05
C GLU A 11 6.92 0.62 10.79
N GLU A 12 8.24 0.69 10.96
CA GLU A 12 9.19 0.79 9.85
C GLU A 12 10.22 -0.35 9.89
N ASN A 13 10.62 -0.79 8.71
CA ASN A 13 11.77 -1.67 8.48
C ASN A 13 11.84 -2.90 9.39
N LYS A 14 10.72 -3.60 9.54
CA LYS A 14 10.68 -4.87 10.26
C LYS A 14 11.32 -6.00 9.46
N ILE A 15 11.44 -7.17 10.09
CA ILE A 15 12.08 -8.34 9.51
C ILE A 15 11.51 -8.73 8.14
N ASP A 16 10.21 -8.57 7.94
CA ASP A 16 9.56 -8.83 6.66
C ASP A 16 10.13 -8.00 5.52
N CYS A 17 10.52 -6.75 5.80
CA CYS A 17 11.19 -5.87 4.85
C CYS A 17 12.60 -6.36 4.48
N LEU A 18 13.30 -7.00 5.43
CA LEU A 18 14.63 -7.55 5.22
C LEU A 18 14.57 -8.84 4.40
N LEU A 19 13.58 -9.68 4.68
CA LEU A 19 13.39 -10.96 4.00
C LEU A 19 12.89 -10.77 2.56
N ASN A 20 12.12 -9.74 2.30
CA ASN A 20 11.61 -9.45 0.96
C ASN A 20 11.91 -8.00 0.54
N LYS A 21 13.01 -7.83 -0.17
CA LYS A 21 13.49 -6.52 -0.63
C LYS A 21 12.62 -5.87 -1.72
N GLU A 22 11.67 -6.60 -2.26
CA GLU A 22 10.76 -6.09 -3.30
C GLU A 22 9.55 -5.35 -2.73
N ILE A 23 9.14 -5.65 -1.51
CA ILE A 23 8.00 -4.99 -0.89
C ILE A 23 8.37 -3.60 -0.37
N LYS A 24 7.45 -2.67 -0.49
CA LYS A 24 7.56 -1.30 0.05
C LYS A 24 6.71 -1.08 1.28
N GLY A 25 5.73 -1.92 1.49
CA GLY A 25 4.87 -1.93 2.65
C GLY A 25 4.14 -3.25 2.78
N LEU A 26 3.60 -3.49 3.95
CA LEU A 26 2.68 -4.59 4.19
C LEU A 26 1.69 -4.25 5.32
N HIS A 27 0.52 -4.84 5.25
CA HIS A 27 -0.50 -4.78 6.27
C HIS A 27 -0.52 -6.09 7.07
N ASN A 28 -0.15 -6.01 8.35
CA ASN A 28 -0.34 -7.14 9.26
C ASN A 28 -1.77 -7.14 9.76
N PHE A 29 -2.55 -8.06 9.23
CA PHE A 29 -3.97 -8.14 9.44
C PHE A 29 -4.34 -8.54 10.87
N GLU A 30 -3.56 -9.42 11.49
CA GLU A 30 -3.84 -9.95 12.82
C GLU A 30 -3.52 -8.92 13.91
N GLU A 31 -2.40 -8.23 13.75
CA GLU A 31 -1.91 -7.28 14.75
C GLU A 31 -2.37 -5.83 14.51
N ASN A 32 -3.16 -5.55 13.47
CA ASN A 32 -3.55 -4.19 13.09
C ASN A 32 -2.34 -3.26 12.89
N LYS A 33 -1.34 -3.74 12.17
CA LYS A 33 -0.12 -2.97 11.91
C LYS A 33 0.06 -2.70 10.43
N ILE A 34 0.49 -1.49 10.12
CA ILE A 34 1.01 -1.11 8.81
C ILE A 34 2.53 -1.00 8.94
N ILE A 35 3.25 -1.77 8.13
CA ILE A 35 4.70 -1.77 8.11
C ILE A 35 5.14 -1.13 6.80
N ILE A 36 5.99 -0.11 6.86
CA ILE A 36 6.57 0.55 5.70
C ILE A 36 8.06 0.20 5.60
N CYS A 37 8.44 -0.31 4.45
CA CYS A 37 9.81 -0.69 4.16
C CYS A 37 10.56 0.48 3.51
N THR A 38 10.90 1.49 4.31
CA THR A 38 11.52 2.73 3.82
C THR A 38 12.88 2.48 3.19
N GLU A 39 13.67 1.56 3.70
CA GLU A 39 14.96 1.17 3.11
C GLU A 39 14.79 0.48 1.74
N ASN A 40 13.75 -0.34 1.59
CA ASN A 40 13.43 -0.93 0.29
C ASN A 40 12.98 0.14 -0.73
N ALA A 41 12.20 1.13 -0.28
CA ALA A 41 11.80 2.27 -1.11
C ALA A 41 13.01 3.09 -1.57
N LYS A 42 13.94 3.41 -0.67
CA LYS A 42 15.19 4.11 -0.99
C LYS A 42 15.99 3.35 -2.03
N ARG A 43 16.17 2.06 -1.86
CA ARG A 43 16.96 1.21 -2.76
C ARG A 43 16.41 1.17 -4.17
N LYS A 44 15.08 1.09 -4.33
CA LYS A 44 14.43 1.08 -5.65
C LYS A 44 14.49 2.42 -6.37
N THR A 45 14.56 3.53 -5.64
CA THR A 45 14.60 4.86 -6.23
C THR A 45 16.00 5.37 -6.51
N ASN A 46 17.00 4.91 -5.76
CA ASN A 46 18.39 5.38 -5.83
C ASN A 46 19.27 4.54 -6.78
N TYR A 47 18.76 3.49 -7.36
CA TYR A 47 19.56 2.46 -8.04
C TYR A 47 20.36 2.94 -9.29
N ARG A 48 20.18 4.14 -9.77
CA ARG A 48 20.87 4.58 -11.00
C ARG A 48 21.77 5.81 -10.89
N ASN A 49 21.75 6.61 -9.83
CA ASN A 49 22.49 7.87 -9.82
C ASN A 49 22.85 8.39 -8.42
N GLU A 50 23.62 7.65 -7.63
CA GLU A 50 24.18 8.18 -6.38
C GLU A 50 25.09 9.42 -6.57
N LYS A 51 25.52 9.69 -7.81
CA LYS A 51 26.46 10.78 -8.09
C LYS A 51 25.85 12.08 -8.63
N GLN A 52 24.57 12.14 -8.99
CA GLN A 52 24.13 13.26 -9.81
C GLN A 52 23.01 14.19 -9.32
N ARG A 53 22.13 13.85 -8.36
CA ARG A 53 21.11 14.80 -7.88
C ARG A 53 20.49 14.38 -6.53
N PRO A 54 20.99 14.84 -5.38
CA PRO A 54 20.45 14.46 -4.06
C PRO A 54 18.97 14.83 -3.86
N ASN A 55 18.48 15.92 -4.44
CA ASN A 55 17.11 16.40 -4.21
C ASN A 55 16.01 15.65 -5.00
N LYS A 56 16.32 15.12 -6.19
CA LYS A 56 15.35 14.33 -6.98
C LYS A 56 15.14 12.93 -6.42
N ASP A 57 16.16 12.35 -5.85
CA ASP A 57 16.11 10.99 -5.31
C ASP A 57 15.26 10.95 -4.04
N ASN A 58 15.37 11.97 -3.17
CA ASN A 58 14.54 12.12 -1.98
C ASN A 58 13.05 12.26 -2.33
N PHE A 59 12.70 13.05 -3.34
CA PHE A 59 11.31 13.20 -3.78
C PHE A 59 10.70 11.88 -4.28
N LYS A 60 11.44 11.12 -5.08
CA LYS A 60 10.99 9.81 -5.58
C LYS A 60 10.81 8.81 -4.45
N THR A 61 11.73 8.80 -3.50
CA THR A 61 11.65 7.95 -2.30
C THR A 61 10.44 8.31 -1.45
N GLU A 62 10.23 9.58 -1.17
CA GLU A 62 9.06 10.05 -0.42
C GLU A 62 7.75 9.71 -1.12
N LEU A 63 7.69 9.87 -2.44
CA LEU A 63 6.51 9.50 -3.22
C LEU A 63 6.23 8.00 -3.12
N ALA A 64 7.26 7.16 -3.21
CA ALA A 64 7.12 5.72 -3.08
C ALA A 64 6.62 5.32 -1.68
N ILE A 65 7.15 5.94 -0.63
CA ILE A 65 6.71 5.73 0.76
C ILE A 65 5.24 6.16 0.95
N ARG A 66 4.87 7.33 0.44
CA ARG A 66 3.49 7.82 0.52
C ARG A 66 2.50 6.93 -0.23
N LYS A 67 2.89 6.40 -1.39
CA LYS A 67 2.07 5.45 -2.14
C LYS A 67 1.92 4.12 -1.38
N ALA A 68 3.02 3.58 -0.85
CA ALA A 68 2.97 2.37 -0.03
C ALA A 68 2.05 2.57 1.19
N LEU A 69 2.20 3.67 1.91
CA LEU A 69 1.35 3.98 3.06
C LEU A 69 -0.15 4.02 2.68
N ARG A 70 -0.50 4.66 1.55
CA ARG A 70 -1.89 4.69 1.08
C ARG A 70 -2.40 3.33 0.64
N HIS A 71 -1.55 2.53 0.02
CA HIS A 71 -1.86 1.15 -0.37
C HIS A 71 -2.20 0.31 0.86
N GLU A 72 -1.33 0.29 1.86
CA GLU A 72 -1.56 -0.47 3.10
C GLU A 72 -2.73 0.09 3.93
N SER A 73 -2.91 1.41 3.92
CA SER A 73 -4.09 2.04 4.54
C SER A 73 -5.40 1.60 3.87
N THR A 74 -5.38 1.32 2.57
CA THR A 74 -6.55 0.76 1.87
C THR A 74 -6.88 -0.63 2.38
N HIS A 75 -5.90 -1.48 2.63
CA HIS A 75 -6.13 -2.78 3.26
C HIS A 75 -6.70 -2.66 4.68
N ALA A 76 -6.25 -1.67 5.44
CA ALA A 76 -6.85 -1.36 6.75
C ALA A 76 -8.33 -0.96 6.62
N ILE A 77 -8.67 -0.11 5.65
CA ILE A 77 -10.06 0.28 5.35
C ILE A 77 -10.89 -0.94 4.96
N GLN A 78 -10.39 -1.81 4.13
CA GLN A 78 -11.06 -3.04 3.72
C GLN A 78 -11.34 -3.94 4.93
N LYS A 79 -10.39 -4.05 5.85
CA LYS A 79 -10.60 -4.75 7.12
C LYS A 79 -11.73 -4.13 7.94
N CYS A 80 -11.73 -2.80 8.10
CA CYS A 80 -12.81 -2.08 8.79
C CYS A 80 -14.17 -2.23 8.09
N ASN A 81 -14.18 -2.51 6.79
CA ASN A 81 -15.37 -2.77 5.99
C ASN A 81 -15.68 -4.27 5.87
N ASN A 82 -15.54 -5.02 6.96
CA ASN A 82 -15.78 -6.46 7.01
C ASN A 82 -14.99 -7.26 5.97
N ASN A 83 -13.77 -6.89 5.73
CA ASN A 83 -12.88 -7.56 4.79
C ASN A 83 -13.29 -7.49 3.32
N LYS A 84 -14.09 -6.49 2.96
CA LYS A 84 -14.59 -6.29 1.60
C LYS A 84 -14.01 -5.02 0.99
N THR A 85 -13.92 -5.00 -0.33
CA THR A 85 -13.66 -3.76 -1.07
C THR A 85 -14.74 -2.71 -0.76
N VAL A 86 -14.35 -1.45 -0.82
CA VAL A 86 -15.24 -0.32 -0.47
C VAL A 86 -15.99 0.17 -1.71
N GLY A 87 -15.35 0.11 -2.87
CA GLY A 87 -15.91 0.55 -4.14
C GLY A 87 -16.26 -0.61 -5.07
N ASP A 88 -16.97 -0.28 -6.14
CA ASP A 88 -17.15 -1.20 -7.26
C ASP A 88 -15.84 -1.28 -8.05
N ILE A 89 -15.28 -2.48 -8.14
CA ILE A 89 -14.00 -2.74 -8.81
C ILE A 89 -14.18 -3.27 -10.23
N LYS A 90 -15.40 -3.45 -10.70
CA LYS A 90 -15.65 -3.89 -12.07
C LYS A 90 -14.97 -2.94 -13.07
N ASN A 91 -14.18 -3.51 -13.97
CA ASN A 91 -13.41 -2.79 -14.98
C ASN A 91 -12.35 -1.80 -14.46
N LEU A 92 -12.00 -1.82 -13.18
CA LEU A 92 -10.93 -0.97 -12.65
C LEU A 92 -9.53 -1.45 -13.03
N GLU A 93 -9.35 -2.75 -13.27
CA GLU A 93 -8.07 -3.31 -13.71
C GLU A 93 -7.60 -2.67 -15.01
N ASP A 94 -8.51 -2.43 -15.94
CA ASP A 94 -8.20 -1.80 -17.24
C ASP A 94 -7.70 -0.36 -17.09
N LYS A 95 -8.03 0.30 -16.00
CA LYS A 95 -7.56 1.65 -15.66
C LYS A 95 -6.18 1.67 -15.00
N LEU A 96 -5.64 0.51 -14.64
CA LEU A 96 -4.32 0.44 -14.02
C LEU A 96 -3.21 0.66 -15.06
N HIS A 97 -2.23 1.47 -14.67
CA HIS A 97 -0.99 1.60 -15.45
C HIS A 97 -0.28 0.24 -15.60
N PRO A 98 0.36 -0.07 -16.74
CA PRO A 98 1.02 -1.37 -16.96
C PRO A 98 1.98 -1.82 -15.86
N SER A 99 2.69 -0.87 -15.24
CA SER A 99 3.58 -1.18 -14.10
C SER A 99 2.81 -1.69 -12.88
N LYS A 100 1.62 -1.15 -12.63
CA LYS A 100 0.75 -1.60 -11.54
C LYS A 100 0.11 -2.95 -11.84
N ARG A 101 -0.24 -3.23 -13.10
CA ARG A 101 -0.72 -4.56 -13.51
C ARG A 101 0.33 -5.65 -13.27
N ARG A 102 1.61 -5.35 -13.51
CA ARG A 102 2.70 -6.28 -13.19
C ARG A 102 2.85 -6.51 -11.70
N ALA A 103 2.81 -5.44 -10.90
CA ALA A 103 2.84 -5.52 -9.45
C ALA A 103 1.63 -6.31 -8.90
N LEU A 104 0.44 -6.09 -9.46
CA LEU A 104 -0.78 -6.81 -9.11
C LEU A 104 -0.63 -8.32 -9.35
N LYS A 105 -0.11 -8.73 -10.50
CA LYS A 105 0.16 -10.15 -10.79
C LYS A 105 1.12 -10.77 -9.79
N PHE A 106 2.15 -10.04 -9.40
CA PHE A 106 3.11 -10.50 -8.40
C PHE A 106 2.47 -10.66 -7.02
N SER A 107 1.69 -9.68 -6.56
CA SER A 107 1.01 -9.71 -5.27
C SER A 107 -0.02 -10.84 -5.20
N THR A 108 -0.84 -11.01 -6.24
CA THR A 108 -1.94 -11.97 -6.26
C THR A 108 -1.50 -13.41 -6.52
N SER A 109 -0.33 -13.63 -7.10
CA SER A 109 0.23 -14.97 -7.26
C SER A 109 0.61 -15.63 -5.91
N ARG A 110 0.85 -14.82 -4.88
CA ARG A 110 1.21 -15.29 -3.54
C ARG A 110 0.02 -15.49 -2.61
N PHE A 111 -1.07 -14.76 -2.83
CA PHE A 111 -2.22 -14.73 -1.92
C PHE A 111 -3.52 -14.90 -2.70
N SER A 112 -4.03 -16.13 -2.76
CA SER A 112 -5.34 -16.42 -3.37
C SER A 112 -6.46 -15.66 -2.64
N GLY A 113 -7.44 -15.16 -3.41
CA GLY A 113 -8.61 -14.47 -2.86
C GLY A 113 -8.41 -12.98 -2.56
N THR A 114 -7.25 -12.39 -2.85
CA THR A 114 -6.95 -10.98 -2.57
C THR A 114 -7.03 -10.08 -3.80
N TYR A 115 -7.28 -10.62 -4.98
CA TYR A 115 -7.22 -9.89 -6.25
C TYR A 115 -8.00 -8.57 -6.24
N ALA A 116 -9.28 -8.63 -5.88
CA ALA A 116 -10.15 -7.46 -5.85
C ALA A 116 -9.65 -6.37 -4.90
N LYS A 117 -9.16 -6.78 -3.72
CA LYS A 117 -8.61 -5.89 -2.70
C LYS A 117 -7.32 -5.22 -3.17
N GLU A 118 -6.45 -5.96 -3.84
CA GLU A 118 -5.22 -5.43 -4.41
C GLU A 118 -5.50 -4.43 -5.54
N VAL A 119 -6.45 -4.72 -6.43
CA VAL A 119 -6.87 -3.78 -7.48
C VAL A 119 -7.32 -2.46 -6.87
N GLU A 120 -8.18 -2.50 -5.86
CA GLU A 120 -8.65 -1.31 -5.16
C GLU A 120 -7.49 -0.54 -4.50
N ALA A 121 -6.57 -1.23 -3.83
CA ALA A 121 -5.41 -0.62 -3.19
C ALA A 121 -4.50 0.09 -4.21
N TYR A 122 -4.20 -0.53 -5.34
CA TYR A 122 -3.42 0.09 -6.41
C TYR A 122 -4.12 1.30 -7.06
N ILE A 123 -5.44 1.30 -7.15
CA ILE A 123 -6.20 2.46 -7.64
C ILE A 123 -6.15 3.60 -6.62
N LEU A 124 -6.27 3.29 -5.33
CA LEU A 124 -6.37 4.30 -4.27
C LEU A 124 -5.03 4.87 -3.81
N GLU A 125 -3.91 4.19 -4.07
CA GLU A 125 -2.59 4.69 -3.65
C GLU A 125 -2.22 6.07 -4.24
N ASP A 126 -2.85 6.47 -5.33
CA ASP A 126 -2.69 7.80 -5.93
C ASP A 126 -3.75 8.82 -5.46
N LYS A 127 -4.72 8.41 -4.65
CA LYS A 127 -5.88 9.21 -4.26
C LYS A 127 -5.91 9.55 -2.76
N ALA A 128 -4.92 10.31 -2.29
CA ALA A 128 -4.71 10.61 -0.87
C ALA A 128 -5.97 11.14 -0.16
N LYS A 129 -6.69 12.09 -0.77
CA LYS A 129 -7.91 12.67 -0.18
C LYS A 129 -9.01 11.63 -0.02
N LYS A 130 -9.14 10.72 -1.00
CA LYS A 130 -10.15 9.65 -0.95
C LYS A 130 -9.83 8.63 0.13
N VAL A 131 -8.57 8.20 0.24
CA VAL A 131 -8.12 7.28 1.30
C VAL A 131 -8.39 7.89 2.68
N LYS A 132 -8.02 9.17 2.90
CA LYS A 132 -8.28 9.86 4.16
C LYS A 132 -9.77 9.92 4.51
N LYS A 133 -10.64 10.20 3.52
CA LYS A 133 -12.10 10.22 3.72
C LYS A 133 -12.63 8.84 4.08
N MET A 134 -12.13 7.81 3.43
CA MET A 134 -12.54 6.42 3.67
C MET A 134 -12.09 5.93 5.05
N LEU A 135 -10.85 6.24 5.48
CA LEU A 135 -10.38 5.94 6.83
C LEU A 135 -11.33 6.50 7.89
N LYS A 136 -11.68 7.78 7.74
CA LYS A 136 -12.65 8.44 8.67
C LYS A 136 -14.03 7.78 8.66
N LYS A 137 -14.48 7.33 7.49
CA LYS A 137 -15.82 6.74 7.35
C LYS A 137 -15.92 5.33 7.92
N TYR A 138 -14.91 4.51 7.72
CA TYR A 138 -14.98 3.07 7.99
C TYR A 138 -14.23 2.63 9.25
N CYS A 139 -13.15 3.32 9.61
CA CYS A 139 -12.28 2.92 10.71
C CYS A 139 -12.35 3.83 11.94
N LEU A 140 -12.78 5.08 11.80
CA LEU A 140 -12.89 6.07 12.88
C LEU A 140 -14.33 6.45 13.12
#